data_172f0e58317ae76c35b19ac2b6ad4154
#
_entry.id   172f0e58317ae76c35b19ac2b6ad4154
#
_cell.length_a   1.000
_cell.length_b   1.000
_cell.length_c   1.000
_cell.angle_alpha   90.00
_cell.angle_beta   90.00
_cell.angle_gamma   90.00
#
_symmetry.space_group_name_H-M   'P 1'
#
loop_
_entity.id
_entity.type
_entity.pdbx_description
1 polymer ?
#
loop_
_entity_poly.entity_id
_entity_poly.type
_entity_poly.pdbx_seq_one_letter_code
_entity_poly.pdbx_strand_id
1 'polypeptide(L)'
;METTEHRTAWTYEEDNGASIPPRVVDLMVHYGDEFGLLEHPLKFTTSRRVFGRWLGRRIPAAYGGAYVYLTHSKTHAILINLERIDHARPKSLEIVVAEELMHMRDWVDGDHRRHAKHGHDRIAHRVAHVTGSTLDDVRSALIPVQPREYRYMYQCPNCGHNVPRKRTGKWACRPCYEATGRRIPLMIAAQVDPDKSPPTDVQ
;
A
#
# COMPACT_ATOMS: atom_id res chain seq x y z
N MET A 1 -23.57 34.68 9.74
CA MET A 1 -23.06 33.30 9.64
C MET A 1 -21.63 33.45 9.21
N GLU A 2 -20.71 33.47 10.18
CA GLU A 2 -19.27 33.47 9.90
C GLU A 2 -18.86 32.06 9.50
N THR A 3 -18.45 31.90 8.24
CA THR A 3 -17.74 30.68 7.80
C THR A 3 -16.35 30.70 8.43
N THR A 4 -16.18 29.96 9.50
CA THR A 4 -14.86 29.70 10.08
C THR A 4 -14.09 28.84 9.06
N GLU A 5 -13.25 29.48 8.24
CA GLU A 5 -12.24 28.78 7.47
C GLU A 5 -11.28 28.09 8.46
N HIS A 6 -11.49 26.82 8.73
CA HIS A 6 -10.52 26.01 9.45
C HIS A 6 -9.24 25.94 8.59
N ARG A 7 -8.27 26.79 8.88
CA ARG A 7 -6.90 26.69 8.37
C ARG A 7 -6.30 25.41 8.97
N THR A 8 -6.38 24.33 8.24
CA THR A 8 -5.66 23.11 8.61
C THR A 8 -4.15 23.36 8.48
N ALA A 9 -3.36 22.87 9.43
CA ALA A 9 -1.89 22.86 9.36
C ALA A 9 -1.36 21.79 8.36
N TRP A 10 -2.20 21.41 7.41
CA TRP A 10 -1.95 20.33 6.47
C TRP A 10 -1.56 20.84 5.09
N THR A 11 -0.57 20.20 4.52
CA THR A 11 -0.12 20.47 3.16
C THR A 11 -0.06 19.17 2.36
N TYR A 12 -0.17 19.25 1.05
CA TYR A 12 0.05 18.10 0.18
C TYR A 12 0.99 18.48 -0.97
N GLU A 13 1.73 17.49 -1.45
CA GLU A 13 2.66 17.66 -2.55
C GLU A 13 2.34 16.68 -3.66
N GLU A 14 2.18 17.21 -4.86
CA GLU A 14 1.89 16.47 -6.09
C GLU A 14 3.17 16.04 -6.81
N ASP A 15 3.06 15.03 -7.66
CA ASP A 15 4.17 14.53 -8.45
C ASP A 15 3.99 14.89 -9.94
N ASN A 16 4.84 15.80 -10.44
CA ASN A 16 4.93 16.16 -11.86
C ASN A 16 3.58 16.46 -12.54
N GLY A 17 2.69 17.18 -11.87
CA GLY A 17 1.39 17.58 -12.40
C GLY A 17 0.29 16.52 -12.28
N ALA A 18 0.56 15.40 -11.64
CA ALA A 18 -0.49 14.47 -11.25
C ALA A 18 -1.16 14.98 -9.96
N SER A 19 -2.36 15.53 -10.07
CA SER A 19 -3.11 16.05 -8.92
C SER A 19 -3.53 14.94 -7.97
N ILE A 20 -3.56 15.25 -6.67
CA ILE A 20 -4.16 14.35 -5.67
C ILE A 20 -5.67 14.33 -5.89
N PRO A 21 -6.29 13.13 -6.05
CA PRO A 21 -7.72 13.04 -6.24
C PRO A 21 -8.49 13.72 -5.10
N PRO A 22 -9.53 14.54 -5.39
CA PRO A 22 -10.32 15.24 -4.36
C PRO A 22 -10.82 14.31 -3.25
N ARG A 23 -11.27 13.11 -3.61
CA ARG A 23 -11.72 12.10 -2.63
C ARG A 23 -10.64 11.73 -1.58
N VAL A 24 -9.35 11.75 -1.95
CA VAL A 24 -8.26 11.50 -0.96
C VAL A 24 -8.21 12.67 0.02
N VAL A 25 -8.28 13.90 -0.48
CA VAL A 25 -8.26 15.12 0.35
C VAL A 25 -9.47 15.12 1.30
N ASP A 26 -10.67 14.85 0.76
CA ASP A 26 -11.90 14.81 1.56
C ASP A 26 -11.82 13.76 2.69
N LEU A 27 -11.33 12.55 2.39
CA LEU A 27 -11.15 11.50 3.40
C LEU A 27 -10.09 11.87 4.44
N MET A 28 -8.96 12.46 4.00
CA MET A 28 -7.92 12.94 4.91
C MET A 28 -8.48 13.98 5.89
N VAL A 29 -9.22 14.97 5.39
CA VAL A 29 -9.82 16.02 6.23
C VAL A 29 -10.89 15.42 7.16
N HIS A 30 -11.78 14.57 6.64
CA HIS A 30 -12.84 13.93 7.42
C HIS A 30 -12.29 13.16 8.62
N TYR A 31 -11.39 12.20 8.38
CA TYR A 31 -10.80 11.42 9.47
C TYR A 31 -9.79 12.21 10.31
N GLY A 32 -9.17 13.23 9.73
CA GLY A 32 -8.33 14.16 10.48
C GLY A 32 -9.11 14.94 11.53
N ASP A 33 -10.31 15.39 11.19
CA ASP A 33 -11.23 16.07 12.11
C ASP A 33 -11.75 15.09 13.17
N GLU A 34 -12.25 13.92 12.74
CA GLU A 34 -12.76 12.87 13.63
C GLU A 34 -11.73 12.42 14.68
N PHE A 35 -10.45 12.38 14.29
CA PHE A 35 -9.35 12.00 15.21
C PHE A 35 -8.73 13.20 15.93
N GLY A 36 -9.21 14.43 15.73
CA GLY A 36 -8.67 15.64 16.36
C GLY A 36 -7.24 15.94 15.94
N LEU A 37 -6.90 15.74 14.66
CA LEU A 37 -5.53 15.85 14.13
C LEU A 37 -5.27 17.12 13.32
N LEU A 38 -6.30 17.93 13.00
CA LEU A 38 -6.20 19.05 12.06
C LEU A 38 -5.20 20.14 12.50
N GLU A 39 -4.96 20.28 13.80
CA GLU A 39 -4.02 21.25 14.37
C GLU A 39 -2.55 20.77 14.31
N HIS A 40 -2.32 19.49 14.02
CA HIS A 40 -0.99 18.93 13.95
C HIS A 40 -0.38 19.07 12.55
N PRO A 41 0.87 19.57 12.42
CA PRO A 41 1.51 19.74 11.11
C PRO A 41 1.62 18.41 10.37
N LEU A 42 0.94 18.30 9.23
CA LEU A 42 0.94 17.10 8.38
C LEU A 42 1.22 17.48 6.93
N LYS A 43 2.03 16.67 6.26
CA LYS A 43 2.12 16.65 4.81
C LYS A 43 1.79 15.27 4.26
N PHE A 44 1.02 15.22 3.17
CA PHE A 44 0.66 13.95 2.55
C PHE A 44 0.82 13.98 1.04
N THR A 45 0.93 12.81 0.43
CA THR A 45 1.08 12.65 -1.00
C THR A 45 0.57 11.28 -1.45
N THR A 46 0.19 11.15 -2.71
CA THR A 46 -0.09 9.87 -3.36
C THR A 46 1.11 9.30 -4.10
N SER A 47 2.23 10.04 -4.15
CA SER A 47 3.45 9.64 -4.85
C SER A 47 4.51 9.04 -3.94
N ARG A 48 4.89 7.78 -4.18
CA ARG A 48 6.03 7.13 -3.50
C ARG A 48 7.35 7.86 -3.73
N ARG A 49 7.50 8.56 -4.86
CA ARG A 49 8.71 9.32 -5.19
C ARG A 49 8.80 10.56 -4.31
N VAL A 50 7.72 11.31 -4.18
CA VAL A 50 7.61 12.47 -3.30
C VAL A 50 7.87 12.06 -1.85
N PHE A 51 7.17 11.04 -1.38
CA PHE A 51 7.35 10.53 -0.02
C PHE A 51 8.79 10.05 0.24
N GLY A 52 9.41 9.40 -0.76
CA GLY A 52 10.81 8.98 -0.68
C GLY A 52 11.79 10.15 -0.58
N ARG A 53 11.53 11.28 -1.27
CA ARG A 53 12.33 12.51 -1.12
C ARG A 53 12.27 13.05 0.31
N TRP A 54 11.08 13.07 0.91
CA TRP A 54 10.93 13.52 2.31
C TRP A 54 11.70 12.66 3.31
N LEU A 55 11.85 11.36 3.01
CA LEU A 55 12.54 10.40 3.88
C LEU A 55 14.03 10.21 3.53
N GLY A 56 14.52 10.81 2.44
CA GLY A 56 15.89 10.59 1.96
C GLY A 56 16.17 9.15 1.51
N ARG A 57 15.13 8.37 1.17
CA ARG A 57 15.28 6.95 0.76
C ARG A 57 14.20 6.49 -0.22
N ARG A 58 14.51 5.45 -0.96
CA ARG A 58 13.53 4.80 -1.84
C ARG A 58 12.47 4.05 -1.02
N ILE A 59 11.21 4.25 -1.37
CA ILE A 59 10.07 3.55 -0.75
C ILE A 59 9.78 2.25 -1.50
N PRO A 60 9.65 1.11 -0.81
CA PRO A 60 9.24 -0.14 -1.42
C PRO A 60 7.91 0.00 -2.17
N ALA A 61 7.83 -0.64 -3.33
CA ALA A 61 6.62 -0.58 -4.15
C ALA A 61 5.42 -1.33 -3.52
N ALA A 62 5.64 -2.11 -2.48
CA ALA A 62 4.61 -2.94 -1.86
C ALA A 62 3.72 -2.18 -0.85
N TYR A 63 4.03 -0.94 -0.51
CA TYR A 63 3.24 -0.19 0.48
C TYR A 63 1.97 0.38 -0.15
N GLY A 64 0.80 0.09 0.44
CA GLY A 64 -0.48 0.71 0.14
C GLY A 64 -0.62 2.07 0.80
N GLY A 65 -0.20 2.17 2.05
CA GLY A 65 -0.06 3.39 2.83
C GLY A 65 1.25 3.39 3.61
N ALA A 66 1.62 4.52 4.18
CA ALA A 66 2.72 4.64 5.13
C ALA A 66 2.62 5.94 5.93
N TYR A 67 2.78 5.86 7.22
CA TYR A 67 2.92 6.98 8.13
C TYR A 67 4.35 7.08 8.68
N VAL A 68 4.88 8.30 8.82
CA VAL A 68 6.17 8.59 9.47
C VAL A 68 6.13 9.96 10.16
N TYR A 69 6.74 10.08 11.33
CA TYR A 69 7.06 11.37 11.95
C TYR A 69 8.47 11.81 11.56
N LEU A 70 8.58 12.98 10.97
CA LEU A 70 9.85 13.59 10.54
C LEU A 70 10.41 14.45 11.68
N THR A 71 11.33 13.90 12.42
CA THR A 71 11.89 14.53 13.63
C THR A 71 12.60 15.87 13.36
N HIS A 72 13.27 15.98 12.19
CA HIS A 72 14.00 17.20 11.82
C HIS A 72 13.07 18.39 11.52
N SER A 73 11.89 18.16 10.97
CA SER A 73 10.89 19.21 10.65
C SER A 73 9.71 19.22 11.62
N LYS A 74 9.67 18.32 12.59
CA LYS A 74 8.54 18.11 13.53
C LYS A 74 7.20 18.02 12.82
N THR A 75 7.16 17.33 11.67
CA THR A 75 6.00 17.22 10.80
C THR A 75 5.64 15.76 10.60
N HIS A 76 4.37 15.44 10.63
CA HIS A 76 3.86 14.14 10.22
C HIS A 76 3.90 14.02 8.70
N ALA A 77 4.12 12.82 8.20
CA ALA A 77 4.12 12.55 6.76
C ALA A 77 3.33 11.27 6.45
N ILE A 78 2.40 11.35 5.49
CA ILE A 78 1.57 10.23 5.06
C ILE A 78 1.70 10.02 3.55
N LEU A 79 1.83 8.76 3.16
CA LEU A 79 1.70 8.27 1.78
C LEU A 79 0.40 7.50 1.65
N ILE A 80 -0.41 7.82 0.63
CA ILE A 80 -1.55 7.02 0.17
C ILE A 80 -1.24 6.54 -1.25
N ASN A 81 -0.76 5.33 -1.39
CA ASN A 81 -0.29 4.79 -2.67
C ASN A 81 -1.43 4.16 -3.48
N LEU A 82 -2.11 4.97 -4.27
CA LEU A 82 -3.30 4.58 -5.04
C LEU A 82 -3.06 3.38 -5.97
N GLU A 83 -1.83 3.18 -6.48
CA GLU A 83 -1.48 2.02 -7.31
C GLU A 83 -1.55 0.68 -6.54
N ARG A 84 -1.66 0.73 -5.23
CA ARG A 84 -1.63 -0.45 -4.35
C ARG A 84 -2.92 -0.68 -3.61
N ILE A 85 -3.89 0.20 -3.77
CA ILE A 85 -5.22 0.08 -3.20
C ILE A 85 -6.13 -0.65 -4.18
N ASP A 86 -6.87 -1.63 -3.71
CA ASP A 86 -7.88 -2.32 -4.52
C ASP A 86 -9.13 -1.46 -4.66
N HIS A 87 -9.19 -0.66 -5.71
CA HIS A 87 -10.31 0.24 -5.97
C HIS A 87 -11.62 -0.50 -6.32
N ALA A 88 -11.56 -1.80 -6.63
CA ALA A 88 -12.75 -2.61 -6.87
C ALA A 88 -13.47 -2.99 -5.55
N ARG A 89 -12.76 -2.91 -4.42
CA ARG A 89 -13.35 -3.16 -3.11
C ARG A 89 -13.95 -1.89 -2.53
N PRO A 90 -15.19 -1.94 -2.05
CA PRO A 90 -15.79 -0.84 -1.31
C PRO A 90 -14.90 -0.45 -0.11
N LYS A 91 -14.81 0.84 0.18
CA LYS A 91 -14.09 1.41 1.33
C LYS A 91 -12.57 1.15 1.41
N SER A 92 -11.92 0.47 0.45
CA SER A 92 -10.48 0.21 0.55
C SER A 92 -9.64 1.48 0.69
N LEU A 93 -9.93 2.53 -0.08
CA LEU A 93 -9.26 3.82 0.05
C LEU A 93 -9.51 4.45 1.42
N GLU A 94 -10.76 4.44 1.87
CA GLU A 94 -11.19 4.97 3.16
C GLU A 94 -10.48 4.27 4.33
N ILE A 95 -10.40 2.94 4.28
CA ILE A 95 -9.72 2.11 5.27
C ILE A 95 -8.23 2.46 5.35
N VAL A 96 -7.55 2.57 4.19
CA VAL A 96 -6.12 2.91 4.16
C VAL A 96 -5.88 4.31 4.71
N VAL A 97 -6.71 5.29 4.34
CA VAL A 97 -6.61 6.66 4.88
C VAL A 97 -6.81 6.67 6.40
N ALA A 98 -7.86 6.01 6.89
CA ALA A 98 -8.14 5.94 8.31
C ALA A 98 -7.02 5.23 9.09
N GLU A 99 -6.40 4.18 8.52
CA GLU A 99 -5.27 3.48 9.15
C GLU A 99 -4.04 4.40 9.31
N GLU A 100 -3.66 5.11 8.27
CA GLU A 100 -2.48 5.97 8.34
C GLU A 100 -2.68 7.15 9.29
N LEU A 101 -3.88 7.71 9.35
CA LEU A 101 -4.24 8.73 10.34
C LEU A 101 -4.33 8.17 11.76
N MET A 102 -4.74 6.91 11.93
CA MET A 102 -4.74 6.23 13.22
C MET A 102 -3.31 6.02 13.75
N HIS A 103 -2.34 5.73 12.88
CA HIS A 103 -0.92 5.71 13.24
C HIS A 103 -0.43 7.08 13.69
N MET A 104 -0.87 8.15 13.01
CA MET A 104 -0.57 9.51 13.43
C MET A 104 -1.19 9.82 14.79
N ARG A 105 -2.45 9.42 15.04
CA ARG A 105 -3.12 9.60 16.32
C ARG A 105 -2.39 8.89 17.46
N ASP A 106 -1.99 7.63 17.25
CA ASP A 106 -1.21 6.90 18.26
C ASP A 106 0.09 7.62 18.60
N TRP A 107 0.77 8.17 17.59
CA TRP A 107 1.98 8.98 17.82
C TRP A 107 1.69 10.24 18.65
N VAL A 108 0.64 10.99 18.31
CA VAL A 108 0.21 12.20 19.04
C VAL A 108 -0.13 11.89 20.49
N ASP A 109 -0.75 10.73 20.74
CA ASP A 109 -1.08 10.24 22.09
C ASP A 109 0.15 9.70 22.87
N GLY A 110 1.34 9.76 22.30
CA GLY A 110 2.58 9.32 22.94
C GLY A 110 2.90 7.83 22.76
N ASP A 111 2.16 7.10 21.94
CA ASP A 111 2.51 5.74 21.57
C ASP A 111 3.55 5.74 20.42
N HIS A 112 4.81 5.83 20.77
CA HIS A 112 5.93 5.85 19.82
C HIS A 112 6.52 4.47 19.55
N ARG A 113 5.86 3.40 19.95
CA ARG A 113 6.36 2.04 19.72
C ARG A 113 6.47 1.77 18.23
N ARG A 114 7.61 1.22 17.82
CA ARG A 114 7.75 0.71 16.47
C ARG A 114 6.82 -0.50 16.31
N HIS A 115 5.83 -0.36 15.46
CA HIS A 115 4.93 -1.45 15.10
C HIS A 115 5.65 -2.50 14.21
N ALA A 116 6.86 -2.93 14.62
CA ALA A 116 7.67 -3.90 13.88
C ALA A 116 7.06 -5.30 13.87
N LYS A 117 6.14 -5.58 14.77
CA LYS A 117 5.30 -6.79 14.80
C LYS A 117 3.91 -6.41 15.29
N HIS A 118 3.12 -5.85 14.37
CA HIS A 118 1.68 -5.97 14.32
C HIS A 118 0.89 -5.68 15.60
N GLY A 119 0.88 -4.41 16.01
CA GLY A 119 -0.29 -3.86 16.65
C GLY A 119 -1.47 -3.68 15.66
N HIS A 120 -1.35 -4.24 14.46
CA HIS A 120 -2.38 -4.16 13.44
C HIS A 120 -3.76 -4.64 13.92
N ASP A 121 -3.84 -5.64 14.78
CA ASP A 121 -5.12 -6.10 15.27
C ASP A 121 -5.84 -5.00 16.07
N ARG A 122 -5.14 -4.26 16.93
CA ARG A 122 -5.75 -3.16 17.70
C ARG A 122 -6.10 -1.96 16.81
N ILE A 123 -5.24 -1.58 15.88
CA ILE A 123 -5.52 -0.51 14.90
C ILE A 123 -6.64 -0.98 13.98
N ALA A 124 -6.60 -2.21 13.47
CA ALA A 124 -7.63 -2.76 12.60
C ALA A 124 -9.02 -2.73 13.25
N HIS A 125 -9.15 -3.02 14.54
CA HIS A 125 -10.43 -2.89 15.28
C HIS A 125 -10.92 -1.44 15.32
N ARG A 126 -10.03 -0.48 15.58
CA ARG A 126 -10.38 0.94 15.63
C ARG A 126 -10.78 1.44 14.24
N VAL A 127 -10.01 1.06 13.20
CA VAL A 127 -10.32 1.39 11.79
C VAL A 127 -11.66 0.77 11.38
N ALA A 128 -11.92 -0.48 11.71
CA ALA A 128 -13.19 -1.14 11.44
C ALA A 128 -14.37 -0.38 12.09
N HIS A 129 -14.19 0.07 13.32
CA HIS A 129 -15.21 0.83 14.06
C HIS A 129 -15.52 2.16 13.37
N VAL A 130 -14.52 2.99 13.10
CA VAL A 130 -14.73 4.35 12.53
C VAL A 130 -15.18 4.32 11.08
N THR A 131 -14.73 3.34 10.29
CA THR A 131 -15.15 3.20 8.88
C THR A 131 -16.48 2.43 8.74
N GLY A 132 -17.02 1.85 9.81
CA GLY A 132 -18.17 0.96 9.75
C GLY A 132 -17.91 -0.26 8.85
N SER A 133 -16.70 -0.79 8.89
CA SER A 133 -16.26 -1.96 8.13
C SER A 133 -16.13 -3.18 9.03
N THR A 134 -16.07 -4.38 8.45
CA THR A 134 -15.68 -5.58 9.18
C THR A 134 -14.16 -5.69 9.31
N LEU A 135 -13.67 -6.48 10.27
CA LEU A 135 -12.23 -6.77 10.38
C LEU A 135 -11.67 -7.45 9.12
N ASP A 136 -12.46 -8.27 8.46
CA ASP A 136 -12.04 -8.95 7.24
C ASP A 136 -11.96 -7.97 6.06
N ASP A 137 -12.84 -6.96 6.00
CA ASP A 137 -12.71 -5.86 5.04
C ASP A 137 -11.44 -5.08 5.27
N VAL A 138 -11.14 -4.71 6.53
CA VAL A 138 -9.93 -3.99 6.89
C VAL A 138 -8.68 -4.79 6.52
N ARG A 139 -8.58 -6.05 6.94
CA ARG A 139 -7.46 -6.92 6.60
C ARG A 139 -7.26 -7.06 5.10
N SER A 140 -8.37 -7.21 4.36
CA SER A 140 -8.33 -7.37 2.91
C SER A 140 -7.93 -6.09 2.18
N ALA A 141 -8.39 -4.91 2.66
CA ALA A 141 -8.05 -3.61 2.10
C ALA A 141 -6.57 -3.24 2.31
N LEU A 142 -5.99 -3.69 3.43
CA LEU A 142 -4.59 -3.44 3.76
C LEU A 142 -3.60 -4.38 3.04
N ILE A 143 -4.09 -5.41 2.35
CA ILE A 143 -3.25 -6.22 1.46
C ILE A 143 -3.00 -5.43 0.17
N PRO A 144 -1.77 -4.96 -0.08
CA PRO A 144 -1.49 -4.14 -1.25
C PRO A 144 -1.74 -4.92 -2.54
N VAL A 145 -2.52 -4.36 -3.45
CA VAL A 145 -2.65 -4.90 -4.80
C VAL A 145 -1.28 -4.93 -5.44
N GLN A 146 -0.89 -6.08 -5.89
CA GLN A 146 0.34 -6.22 -6.68
C GLN A 146 -0.05 -6.27 -8.14
N PRO A 147 0.24 -5.23 -8.94
CA PRO A 147 0.13 -5.36 -10.38
C PRO A 147 1.14 -6.43 -10.80
N ARG A 148 0.62 -7.61 -11.05
CA ARG A 148 1.41 -8.75 -11.51
C ARG A 148 1.50 -8.67 -13.03
N GLU A 149 2.17 -7.67 -13.56
CA GLU A 149 2.62 -7.73 -14.95
C GLU A 149 3.68 -8.80 -15.06
N TYR A 150 3.26 -10.01 -15.30
CA TYR A 150 4.16 -11.08 -15.68
C TYR A 150 4.51 -10.91 -17.16
N ARG A 151 5.80 -10.79 -17.47
CA ARG A 151 6.31 -10.69 -18.84
C ARG A 151 6.74 -12.04 -19.40
N TYR A 152 6.95 -13.00 -18.52
CA TYR A 152 7.48 -14.31 -18.88
C TYR A 152 6.74 -15.40 -18.12
N MET A 153 6.33 -16.44 -18.85
CA MET A 153 5.87 -17.69 -18.28
C MET A 153 7.02 -18.69 -18.37
N TYR A 154 7.50 -19.16 -17.25
CA TYR A 154 8.48 -20.23 -17.16
C TYR A 154 7.77 -21.55 -16.87
N GLN A 155 8.24 -22.63 -17.50
CA GLN A 155 7.73 -23.98 -17.28
C GLN A 155 8.87 -24.92 -16.90
N CYS A 156 8.57 -25.83 -15.99
CA CYS A 156 9.48 -26.91 -15.66
C CYS A 156 9.41 -28.01 -16.72
N PRO A 157 10.54 -28.37 -17.36
CA PRO A 157 10.53 -29.43 -18.37
C PRO A 157 10.29 -30.83 -17.78
N ASN A 158 10.43 -30.99 -16.46
CA ASN A 158 10.25 -32.28 -15.79
C ASN A 158 8.81 -32.51 -15.28
N CYS A 159 8.18 -31.50 -14.65
CA CYS A 159 6.87 -31.66 -14.02
C CYS A 159 5.79 -30.74 -14.61
N GLY A 160 6.10 -29.95 -15.62
CA GLY A 160 5.16 -29.04 -16.26
C GLY A 160 4.77 -27.80 -15.42
N HIS A 161 5.27 -27.68 -14.20
CA HIS A 161 4.92 -26.58 -13.29
C HIS A 161 5.20 -25.21 -13.92
N ASN A 162 4.18 -24.36 -14.02
CA ASN A 162 4.28 -23.03 -14.57
C ASN A 162 4.56 -21.98 -13.52
N VAL A 163 5.51 -21.08 -13.81
CA VAL A 163 5.94 -20.04 -12.89
C VAL A 163 6.02 -18.69 -13.62
N PRO A 164 5.07 -17.77 -13.34
CA PRO A 164 5.12 -16.44 -13.94
C PRO A 164 6.25 -15.61 -13.33
N ARG A 165 6.94 -14.81 -14.16
CA ARG A 165 8.05 -13.93 -13.78
C ARG A 165 7.98 -12.57 -14.46
N LYS A 166 8.44 -11.53 -13.76
CA LYS A 166 8.54 -10.16 -14.29
C LYS A 166 9.82 -9.91 -15.09
N ARG A 167 10.85 -10.71 -14.86
CA ARG A 167 12.18 -10.57 -15.49
C ARG A 167 12.68 -11.94 -15.90
N THR A 168 13.55 -11.94 -16.88
CA THR A 168 14.35 -13.13 -17.20
C THR A 168 15.35 -13.43 -16.09
N GLY A 169 15.70 -14.68 -15.91
CA GLY A 169 16.66 -15.13 -14.91
C GLY A 169 16.83 -16.64 -14.91
N LYS A 170 17.79 -17.12 -14.14
CA LYS A 170 18.00 -18.56 -13.91
C LYS A 170 17.17 -18.98 -12.68
N TRP A 171 16.12 -19.72 -12.94
CA TRP A 171 15.19 -20.19 -11.92
C TRP A 171 15.19 -21.70 -11.86
N ALA A 172 14.98 -22.28 -10.67
CA ALA A 172 14.80 -23.73 -10.49
C ALA A 172 13.36 -24.03 -10.05
N CYS A 173 12.88 -25.21 -10.44
CA CYS A 173 11.56 -25.68 -10.08
C CYS A 173 11.55 -26.09 -8.61
N ARG A 174 10.75 -25.39 -7.80
CA ARG A 174 10.63 -25.66 -6.36
C ARG A 174 9.97 -27.00 -6.08
N PRO A 175 8.83 -27.40 -6.70
CA PRO A 175 8.24 -28.71 -6.49
C PRO A 175 9.18 -29.87 -6.80
N CYS A 176 9.95 -29.79 -7.90
CA CYS A 176 10.92 -30.82 -8.21
C CYS A 176 12.06 -30.89 -7.19
N TYR A 177 12.52 -29.75 -6.71
CA TYR A 177 13.57 -29.70 -5.69
C TYR A 177 13.08 -30.31 -4.36
N GLU A 178 11.88 -29.97 -3.93
CA GLU A 178 11.29 -30.52 -2.71
C GLU A 178 11.06 -32.03 -2.80
N ALA A 179 10.67 -32.53 -3.98
CA ALA A 179 10.42 -33.96 -4.19
C ALA A 179 11.70 -34.81 -4.38
N THR A 180 12.75 -34.25 -4.99
CA THR A 180 13.90 -35.06 -5.44
C THR A 180 15.26 -34.54 -4.98
N GLY A 181 15.32 -33.36 -4.35
CA GLY A 181 16.59 -32.68 -4.02
C GLY A 181 17.32 -32.11 -5.25
N ARG A 182 16.79 -32.30 -6.46
CA ARG A 182 17.46 -31.89 -7.70
C ARG A 182 16.95 -30.53 -8.18
N ARG A 183 17.87 -29.62 -8.52
CA ARG A 183 17.54 -28.31 -9.11
C ARG A 183 17.28 -28.47 -10.60
N ILE A 184 16.01 -28.56 -10.98
CA ILE A 184 15.60 -28.58 -12.38
C ILE A 184 15.41 -27.13 -12.86
N PRO A 185 16.17 -26.66 -13.85
CA PRO A 185 16.04 -25.31 -14.35
C PRO A 185 14.69 -25.12 -15.05
N LEU A 186 14.05 -23.97 -14.78
CA LEU A 186 12.85 -23.56 -15.48
C LEU A 186 13.23 -22.97 -16.85
N MET A 187 12.44 -23.25 -17.87
CA MET A 187 12.60 -22.73 -19.22
C MET A 187 11.50 -21.72 -19.52
N ILE A 188 11.80 -20.69 -20.35
CA ILE A 188 10.79 -19.74 -20.82
C ILE A 188 9.87 -20.48 -21.77
N ALA A 189 8.61 -20.64 -21.40
CA ALA A 189 7.58 -21.26 -22.24
C ALA A 189 6.85 -20.23 -23.11
N ALA A 190 6.64 -19.02 -22.58
CA ALA A 190 5.99 -17.94 -23.33
C ALA A 190 6.46 -16.58 -22.82
N GLN A 191 6.48 -15.59 -23.72
CA GLN A 191 6.54 -14.18 -23.38
C GLN A 191 5.09 -13.68 -23.31
N VAL A 192 4.67 -13.16 -22.17
CA VAL A 192 3.31 -12.69 -21.95
C VAL A 192 3.25 -11.23 -22.35
N ASP A 193 2.35 -10.89 -23.25
CA ASP A 193 2.04 -9.52 -23.63
C ASP A 193 1.31 -8.85 -22.42
N PRO A 194 1.81 -7.72 -21.88
CA PRO A 194 1.18 -7.07 -20.73
C PRO A 194 -0.25 -6.58 -21.01
N ASP A 195 -0.60 -6.34 -22.28
CA ASP A 195 -1.93 -5.85 -22.67
C ASP A 195 -2.96 -7.00 -22.92
N LYS A 196 -2.53 -8.25 -22.84
CA LYS A 196 -3.44 -9.41 -22.97
C LYS A 196 -3.59 -10.08 -21.62
N SER A 197 -4.84 -10.14 -21.14
CA SER A 197 -5.21 -10.91 -19.94
C SER A 197 -4.62 -12.33 -20.02
N PRO A 198 -4.06 -12.87 -18.94
CA PRO A 198 -3.57 -14.24 -18.93
C PRO A 198 -4.73 -15.19 -19.25
N PRO A 199 -4.48 -16.30 -19.97
CA PRO A 199 -5.50 -17.31 -20.19
C PRO A 199 -6.02 -17.83 -18.84
N THR A 200 -7.34 -17.84 -18.71
CA THR A 200 -8.08 -18.14 -17.47
C THR A 200 -8.08 -19.64 -17.11
N ASP A 201 -7.30 -20.46 -17.79
CA ASP A 201 -7.30 -21.90 -17.60
C ASP A 201 -5.99 -22.38 -16.97
N VAL A 202 -5.96 -22.39 -15.64
CA VAL A 202 -5.12 -23.35 -14.90
C VAL A 202 -5.91 -23.81 -13.67
N GLN A 203 -6.58 -24.93 -13.83
CA GLN A 203 -7.06 -25.77 -12.73
C GLN A 203 -5.88 -26.39 -11.97
#